data_7b8888b11f0e199844c09dbda38662e7
#
_entry.id   7b8888b11f0e199844c09dbda38662e7
#
_cell.length_a   1.000
_cell.length_b   1.000
_cell.length_c   1.000
_cell.angle_alpha   90.00
_cell.angle_beta   90.00
_cell.angle_gamma   90.00
#
_symmetry.space_group_name_H-M   'P 1'
#
loop_
_entity.id
_entity.type
_entity.pdbx_description
1 polymer ?
#
loop_
_entity_poly.entity_id
_entity_poly.type
_entity_poly.pdbx_seq_one_letter_code
_entity_poly.pdbx_strand_id
1 'polypeptide(L)'
;MPAQPAELPPELPPYHGIALANVRLVRTPAEAEDARAALLAVDAVGFDTESKPTFAKGESSTGPHLIQLATDTVAYLFQIGSNPPLAELRAILESELTIKVGFGLSDDVKRLHAKLGIRAAGVVDLSVALRGGQRNDLGAKSAVAKFFGQKLQKSKKISTTNWASARLSDKQILYAADDAQVALRVFRHWIAAGGQLPPQRPAKPPRPPRQPRARAPASGDSADTTAASADKTEPA
;
A
#
# COMPACT_ATOMS: atom_id res chain seq x y z
N MET A 1 -25.52 -36.90 33.27
CA MET A 1 -24.10 -36.75 32.89
C MET A 1 -23.88 -35.27 32.55
N PRO A 2 -23.10 -34.50 33.31
CA PRO A 2 -22.76 -33.14 32.90
C PRO A 2 -21.89 -33.21 31.66
N ALA A 3 -22.24 -32.40 30.65
CA ALA A 3 -21.44 -32.25 29.44
C ALA A 3 -20.05 -31.68 29.79
N GLN A 4 -18.99 -32.37 29.34
CA GLN A 4 -17.64 -31.84 29.46
C GLN A 4 -17.56 -30.51 28.73
N PRO A 5 -16.94 -29.47 29.30
CA PRO A 5 -16.71 -28.24 28.60
C PRO A 5 -15.87 -28.50 27.35
N ALA A 6 -16.33 -28.02 26.19
CA ALA A 6 -15.57 -28.11 24.95
C ALA A 6 -14.18 -27.50 25.17
N GLU A 7 -13.13 -28.28 25.00
CA GLU A 7 -11.74 -27.79 25.01
C GLU A 7 -11.61 -26.69 23.96
N LEU A 8 -11.21 -25.51 24.39
CA LEU A 8 -10.88 -24.42 23.46
C LEU A 8 -9.73 -24.88 22.55
N PRO A 9 -9.80 -24.61 21.24
CA PRO A 9 -8.70 -24.98 20.35
C PRO A 9 -7.38 -24.37 20.86
N PRO A 10 -6.28 -25.13 20.81
CA PRO A 10 -4.99 -24.68 21.34
C PRO A 10 -4.59 -23.35 20.72
N GLU A 11 -4.13 -22.41 21.55
CA GLU A 11 -3.67 -21.12 21.08
C GLU A 11 -2.40 -21.29 20.22
N LEU A 12 -2.41 -20.72 19.00
CA LEU A 12 -1.27 -20.82 18.11
C LEU A 12 -0.02 -20.15 18.72
N PRO A 13 1.16 -20.75 18.60
CA PRO A 13 2.40 -20.14 19.08
C PRO A 13 2.67 -18.81 18.36
N PRO A 14 3.37 -17.86 19.01
CA PRO A 14 3.66 -16.58 18.40
C PRO A 14 4.55 -16.72 17.15
N TYR A 15 4.27 -15.92 16.13
CA TYR A 15 5.14 -15.80 14.97
C TYR A 15 6.39 -15.02 15.36
N HIS A 16 7.56 -15.59 15.07
CA HIS A 16 8.85 -14.94 15.26
C HIS A 16 9.22 -14.19 13.98
N GLY A 17 9.13 -12.85 14.01
CA GLY A 17 9.50 -11.96 12.92
C GLY A 17 11.01 -11.78 12.77
N ILE A 18 11.39 -10.72 12.05
CA ILE A 18 12.79 -10.37 11.81
C ILE A 18 13.45 -9.80 13.07
N ALA A 19 14.69 -10.18 13.34
CA ALA A 19 15.48 -9.57 14.41
C ALA A 19 15.86 -8.11 14.06
N LEU A 20 15.87 -7.21 15.04
CA LEU A 20 16.24 -5.80 14.84
C LEU A 20 17.62 -5.63 14.21
N ALA A 21 18.56 -6.53 14.53
CA ALA A 21 19.91 -6.55 13.94
C ALA A 21 19.90 -6.74 12.41
N ASN A 22 18.84 -7.30 11.86
CA ASN A 22 18.66 -7.54 10.43
C ASN A 22 17.80 -6.45 9.75
N VAL A 23 17.54 -5.33 10.43
CA VAL A 23 16.83 -4.20 9.84
C VAL A 23 17.81 -3.08 9.54
N ARG A 24 17.70 -2.50 8.35
CA ARG A 24 18.51 -1.38 7.89
C ARG A 24 17.59 -0.17 7.63
N LEU A 25 17.82 0.91 8.39
CA LEU A 25 17.20 2.20 8.10
C LEU A 25 18.02 2.90 7.02
N VAL A 26 17.38 3.17 5.87
CA VAL A 26 18.03 3.82 4.73
C VAL A 26 17.83 5.32 4.85
N ARG A 27 18.90 6.05 5.13
CA ARG A 27 18.91 7.49 5.41
C ARG A 27 19.91 8.28 4.56
N THR A 28 20.92 7.60 4.05
CA THR A 28 21.98 8.20 3.24
C THR A 28 21.95 7.66 1.80
N PRO A 29 22.53 8.38 0.82
CA PRO A 29 22.64 7.89 -0.55
C PRO A 29 23.45 6.58 -0.65
N ALA A 30 24.50 6.41 0.15
CA ALA A 30 25.30 5.18 0.16
C ALA A 30 24.46 3.98 0.64
N GLU A 31 23.72 4.13 1.75
CA GLU A 31 22.79 3.09 2.24
C GLU A 31 21.70 2.78 1.22
N ALA A 32 21.22 3.78 0.47
CA ALA A 32 20.22 3.57 -0.56
C ALA A 32 20.75 2.77 -1.75
N GLU A 33 22.00 3.01 -2.15
CA GLU A 33 22.66 2.26 -3.21
C GLU A 33 22.94 0.82 -2.79
N ASP A 34 23.43 0.60 -1.56
CA ASP A 34 23.62 -0.73 -0.99
C ASP A 34 22.30 -1.52 -0.93
N ALA A 35 21.22 -0.86 -0.49
CA ALA A 35 19.89 -1.44 -0.46
C ALA A 35 19.39 -1.77 -1.88
N ARG A 36 19.62 -0.88 -2.85
CA ARG A 36 19.27 -1.11 -4.27
C ARG A 36 19.98 -2.33 -4.82
N ALA A 37 21.27 -2.43 -4.60
CA ALA A 37 22.08 -3.57 -5.07
C ALA A 37 21.55 -4.89 -4.48
N ALA A 38 21.31 -4.94 -3.17
CA ALA A 38 20.82 -6.13 -2.49
C ALA A 38 19.40 -6.53 -2.92
N LEU A 39 18.49 -5.55 -3.09
CA LEU A 39 17.09 -5.80 -3.43
C LEU A 39 16.90 -6.17 -4.91
N LEU A 40 17.77 -5.71 -5.81
CA LEU A 40 17.76 -6.11 -7.22
C LEU A 40 18.49 -7.43 -7.49
N ALA A 41 19.27 -7.93 -6.53
CA ALA A 41 19.97 -9.22 -6.66
C ALA A 41 19.06 -10.43 -6.41
N VAL A 42 17.80 -10.23 -5.96
CA VAL A 42 16.85 -11.31 -5.65
C VAL A 42 15.63 -11.27 -6.57
N ASP A 43 15.01 -12.42 -6.76
CA ASP A 43 13.84 -12.60 -7.62
C ASP A 43 12.55 -11.98 -7.05
N ALA A 44 12.45 -11.92 -5.72
CA ALA A 44 11.28 -11.36 -5.03
C ALA A 44 11.68 -10.67 -3.72
N VAL A 45 10.96 -9.60 -3.39
CA VAL A 45 11.10 -8.85 -2.14
C VAL A 45 9.73 -8.67 -1.49
N GLY A 46 9.70 -8.69 -0.16
CA GLY A 46 8.54 -8.26 0.59
C GLY A 46 8.38 -6.74 0.48
N PHE A 47 7.14 -6.26 0.41
CA PHE A 47 6.84 -4.86 0.19
C PHE A 47 5.61 -4.42 0.98
N ASP A 48 5.73 -3.27 1.63
CA ASP A 48 4.62 -2.56 2.27
C ASP A 48 4.92 -1.05 2.35
N THR A 49 3.94 -0.22 2.73
CA THR A 49 4.15 1.21 3.01
C THR A 49 3.39 1.66 4.26
N GLU A 50 3.98 2.62 4.98
CA GLU A 50 3.31 3.24 6.10
C GLU A 50 3.10 4.75 5.88
N SER A 51 1.95 5.22 6.31
CA SER A 51 1.56 6.63 6.21
C SER A 51 1.12 7.16 7.55
N LYS A 52 1.45 8.42 7.83
CA LYS A 52 0.85 9.15 8.95
C LYS A 52 -0.68 9.06 8.85
N PRO A 53 -1.37 8.70 9.94
CA PRO A 53 -2.82 8.66 9.95
C PRO A 53 -3.41 10.06 9.71
N THR A 54 -4.56 10.11 9.05
CA THR A 54 -5.39 11.31 8.87
C THR A 54 -6.54 11.26 9.87
N PHE A 55 -6.86 12.38 10.49
CA PHE A 55 -7.88 12.45 11.54
C PHE A 55 -9.10 13.28 11.13
N ALA A 56 -8.93 14.21 10.19
CA ALA A 56 -10.03 15.04 9.71
C ALA A 56 -10.75 14.36 8.54
N LYS A 57 -12.08 14.47 8.52
CA LYS A 57 -12.90 13.98 7.40
C LYS A 57 -12.51 14.72 6.09
N GLY A 58 -12.12 13.95 5.08
CA GLY A 58 -11.68 14.50 3.79
C GLY A 58 -10.19 14.89 3.73
N GLU A 59 -9.43 14.72 4.82
CA GLU A 59 -7.99 14.91 4.81
C GLU A 59 -7.32 13.85 3.93
N SER A 60 -6.52 14.32 2.95
CA SER A 60 -5.75 13.42 2.09
C SER A 60 -4.45 13.03 2.77
N SER A 61 -4.10 11.73 2.75
CA SER A 61 -2.80 11.26 3.22
C SER A 61 -1.65 11.94 2.48
N THR A 62 -0.66 12.41 3.22
CA THR A 62 0.59 12.99 2.68
C THR A 62 1.67 11.96 2.40
N GLY A 63 1.46 10.68 2.84
CA GLY A 63 2.41 9.59 2.64
C GLY A 63 2.45 9.03 1.22
N PRO A 64 3.27 7.99 1.00
CA PRO A 64 3.92 7.19 2.04
C PRO A 64 5.03 7.95 2.76
N HIS A 65 5.20 7.68 4.05
CA HIS A 65 6.27 8.23 4.88
C HIS A 65 7.38 7.21 5.16
N LEU A 66 7.04 5.94 5.01
CA LEU A 66 7.98 4.83 5.10
C LEU A 66 7.66 3.84 3.98
N ILE A 67 8.69 3.35 3.29
CA ILE A 67 8.61 2.25 2.34
C ILE A 67 9.45 1.10 2.90
N GLN A 68 8.85 -0.07 3.02
CA GLN A 68 9.48 -1.27 3.52
C GLN A 68 9.74 -2.24 2.39
N LEU A 69 10.98 -2.69 2.26
CA LEU A 69 11.39 -3.72 1.32
C LEU A 69 12.23 -4.76 2.05
N ALA A 70 11.91 -6.03 1.90
CA ALA A 70 12.62 -7.09 2.60
C ALA A 70 13.08 -8.19 1.65
N THR A 71 14.32 -8.64 1.83
CA THR A 71 14.82 -9.91 1.33
C THR A 71 14.47 -11.03 2.33
N ASP A 72 14.88 -12.26 2.07
CA ASP A 72 14.66 -13.37 2.99
C ASP A 72 15.35 -13.17 4.36
N THR A 73 16.40 -12.32 4.43
CA THR A 73 17.24 -12.14 5.63
C THR A 73 17.29 -10.71 6.16
N VAL A 74 17.13 -9.69 5.33
CA VAL A 74 17.29 -8.28 5.71
C VAL A 74 16.08 -7.46 5.27
N ALA A 75 15.58 -6.60 6.14
CA ALA A 75 14.58 -5.59 5.80
C ALA A 75 15.22 -4.20 5.69
N TYR A 76 14.87 -3.48 4.63
CA TYR A 76 15.31 -2.12 4.33
C TYR A 76 14.12 -1.18 4.48
N LEU A 77 14.27 -0.19 5.34
CA LEU A 77 13.23 0.80 5.66
C LEU A 77 13.66 2.17 5.13
N PHE A 78 13.00 2.62 4.08
CA PHE A 78 13.25 3.92 3.45
C PHE A 78 12.33 4.97 4.05
N GLN A 79 12.87 5.89 4.85
CA GLN A 79 12.12 7.03 5.36
C GLN A 79 11.97 8.10 4.27
N ILE A 80 10.72 8.42 3.94
CA ILE A 80 10.37 9.40 2.92
C ILE A 80 10.26 10.78 3.57
N GLY A 81 11.39 11.46 3.64
CA GLY A 81 11.50 12.82 4.12
C GLY A 81 11.48 13.84 2.99
N SER A 82 12.14 14.98 3.20
CA SER A 82 12.25 16.07 2.20
C SER A 82 13.13 15.74 1.00
N ASN A 83 14.07 14.80 1.15
CA ASN A 83 14.97 14.37 0.08
C ASN A 83 15.08 12.84 0.04
N PRO A 84 14.04 12.14 -0.42
CA PRO A 84 14.06 10.69 -0.50
C PRO A 84 14.96 10.20 -1.66
N PRO A 85 15.55 9.00 -1.55
CA PRO A 85 16.37 8.39 -2.61
C PRO A 85 15.46 7.87 -3.75
N LEU A 86 14.88 8.79 -4.51
CA LEU A 86 13.88 8.46 -5.54
C LEU A 86 14.44 7.65 -6.70
N ALA A 87 15.71 7.83 -7.06
CA ALA A 87 16.35 7.10 -8.16
C ALA A 87 16.45 5.60 -7.81
N GLU A 88 16.93 5.30 -6.62
CA GLU A 88 17.12 3.94 -6.10
C GLU A 88 15.76 3.26 -5.87
N LEU A 89 14.81 3.98 -5.23
CA LEU A 89 13.44 3.48 -5.04
C LEU A 89 12.74 3.21 -6.36
N ARG A 90 12.92 4.07 -7.35
CA ARG A 90 12.37 3.88 -8.69
C ARG A 90 12.98 2.65 -9.35
N ALA A 91 14.31 2.51 -9.33
CA ALA A 91 15.01 1.36 -9.90
C ALA A 91 14.51 0.03 -9.32
N ILE A 92 14.24 -0.02 -7.99
CA ILE A 92 13.75 -1.22 -7.32
C ILE A 92 12.27 -1.46 -7.64
N LEU A 93 11.42 -0.45 -7.44
CA LEU A 93 9.97 -0.61 -7.49
C LEU A 93 9.43 -0.74 -8.92
N GLU A 94 10.06 -0.11 -9.91
CA GLU A 94 9.68 -0.21 -11.33
C GLU A 94 10.35 -1.39 -12.05
N SER A 95 11.28 -2.13 -11.41
CA SER A 95 11.88 -3.35 -11.98
C SER A 95 10.79 -4.41 -12.21
N GLU A 96 10.74 -4.97 -13.42
CA GLU A 96 9.88 -6.13 -13.74
C GLU A 96 10.54 -7.46 -13.35
N LEU A 97 11.86 -7.46 -13.14
CA LEU A 97 12.65 -8.66 -12.83
C LEU A 97 12.52 -9.08 -11.36
N THR A 98 12.30 -8.12 -10.47
CA THR A 98 12.13 -8.38 -9.04
C THR A 98 10.65 -8.27 -8.68
N ILE A 99 10.04 -9.32 -8.19
CA ILE A 99 8.63 -9.33 -7.77
C ILE A 99 8.50 -8.62 -6.42
N LYS A 100 7.54 -7.69 -6.29
CA LYS A 100 7.18 -7.06 -5.02
C LYS A 100 5.94 -7.72 -4.45
N VAL A 101 6.04 -8.34 -3.29
CA VAL A 101 4.95 -9.08 -2.66
C VAL A 101 4.50 -8.43 -1.36
N GLY A 102 3.20 -8.29 -1.16
CA GLY A 102 2.63 -7.72 0.06
C GLY A 102 1.16 -8.06 0.23
N PHE A 103 0.54 -7.54 1.25
CA PHE A 103 -0.88 -7.74 1.55
C PHE A 103 -1.66 -6.44 1.41
N GLY A 104 -2.69 -6.41 0.54
CA GLY A 104 -3.57 -5.25 0.39
C GLY A 104 -2.93 -4.07 -0.34
N LEU A 105 -2.04 -4.30 -1.28
CA LEU A 105 -1.16 -3.31 -1.92
C LEU A 105 -1.84 -2.30 -2.84
N SER A 106 -3.13 -2.44 -3.10
CA SER A 106 -3.84 -1.59 -4.08
C SER A 106 -3.70 -0.08 -3.81
N ASP A 107 -3.81 0.32 -2.55
CA ASP A 107 -3.73 1.74 -2.18
C ASP A 107 -2.29 2.22 -2.04
N ASP A 108 -1.37 1.33 -1.66
CA ASP A 108 0.07 1.61 -1.60
C ASP A 108 0.62 1.95 -2.99
N VAL A 109 0.33 1.13 -3.99
CA VAL A 109 0.72 1.36 -5.38
C VAL A 109 0.14 2.67 -5.94
N LYS A 110 -1.14 2.96 -5.68
CA LYS A 110 -1.76 4.23 -6.07
C LYS A 110 -1.07 5.43 -5.43
N ARG A 111 -0.74 5.31 -4.14
CA ARG A 111 -0.10 6.37 -3.35
C ARG A 111 1.33 6.61 -3.78
N LEU A 112 2.10 5.56 -4.05
CA LEU A 112 3.44 5.66 -4.66
C LEU A 112 3.41 6.45 -5.97
N HIS A 113 2.48 6.10 -6.86
CA HIS A 113 2.34 6.82 -8.13
C HIS A 113 1.91 8.27 -7.93
N ALA A 114 0.89 8.52 -7.10
CA ALA A 114 0.34 9.86 -6.91
C ALA A 114 1.31 10.82 -6.21
N LYS A 115 2.15 10.31 -5.28
CA LYS A 115 3.00 11.15 -4.42
C LYS A 115 4.46 11.18 -4.84
N LEU A 116 4.97 10.08 -5.39
CA LEU A 116 6.39 9.94 -5.75
C LEU A 116 6.61 9.74 -7.26
N GLY A 117 5.54 9.65 -8.05
CA GLY A 117 5.61 9.37 -9.48
C GLY A 117 6.19 7.99 -9.82
N ILE A 118 6.23 7.06 -8.86
CA ILE A 118 6.76 5.71 -9.04
C ILE A 118 5.65 4.77 -9.49
N ARG A 119 5.86 4.06 -10.59
CA ARG A 119 4.93 3.06 -11.12
C ARG A 119 5.45 1.67 -10.81
N ALA A 120 5.09 1.15 -9.64
CA ALA A 120 5.53 -0.17 -9.22
C ALA A 120 5.11 -1.24 -10.25
N ALA A 121 6.09 -2.05 -10.69
CA ALA A 121 5.94 -3.17 -11.62
C ALA A 121 6.18 -4.49 -10.89
N GLY A 122 5.72 -5.61 -11.45
CA GLY A 122 5.91 -6.92 -10.85
C GLY A 122 5.28 -7.06 -9.45
N VAL A 123 4.14 -6.41 -9.20
CA VAL A 123 3.48 -6.41 -7.88
C VAL A 123 2.53 -7.59 -7.76
N VAL A 124 2.65 -8.33 -6.66
CA VAL A 124 1.77 -9.44 -6.29
C VAL A 124 1.10 -9.13 -4.95
N ASP A 125 -0.20 -8.87 -4.99
CA ASP A 125 -1.02 -8.73 -3.79
C ASP A 125 -1.46 -10.10 -3.29
N LEU A 126 -0.86 -10.54 -2.19
CA LEU A 126 -1.13 -11.84 -1.58
C LEU A 126 -2.55 -11.94 -1.02
N SER A 127 -3.18 -10.83 -0.62
CA SER A 127 -4.57 -10.85 -0.17
C SER A 127 -5.50 -11.38 -1.26
N VAL A 128 -5.19 -11.04 -2.51
CA VAL A 128 -5.92 -11.47 -3.70
C VAL A 128 -5.44 -12.84 -4.19
N ALA A 129 -4.13 -13.04 -4.30
CA ALA A 129 -3.54 -14.27 -4.85
C ALA A 129 -3.88 -15.51 -4.02
N LEU A 130 -3.93 -15.37 -2.68
CA LEU A 130 -4.22 -16.46 -1.75
C LEU A 130 -5.71 -16.73 -1.52
N ARG A 131 -6.59 -15.94 -2.13
CA ARG A 131 -8.06 -16.05 -1.95
C ARG A 131 -8.62 -17.41 -2.36
N GLY A 132 -8.05 -18.05 -3.38
CA GLY A 132 -8.42 -19.41 -3.79
C GLY A 132 -9.90 -19.59 -4.12
N GLY A 133 -10.54 -18.59 -4.75
CA GLY A 133 -11.97 -18.63 -5.09
C GLY A 133 -12.91 -18.18 -3.96
N GLN A 134 -12.40 -17.86 -2.77
CA GLN A 134 -13.21 -17.29 -1.69
C GLN A 134 -13.57 -15.82 -1.96
N ARG A 135 -14.67 -15.34 -1.38
CA ARG A 135 -15.13 -13.94 -1.55
C ARG A 135 -14.24 -12.94 -0.81
N ASN A 136 -13.68 -13.33 0.33
CA ASN A 136 -12.91 -12.45 1.20
C ASN A 136 -11.42 -12.56 0.93
N ASP A 137 -10.73 -11.44 1.00
CA ASP A 137 -9.27 -11.37 0.92
C ASP A 137 -8.63 -12.03 2.13
N LEU A 138 -7.51 -12.71 1.92
CA LEU A 138 -6.76 -13.34 2.99
C LEU A 138 -5.69 -12.37 3.51
N GLY A 139 -5.89 -11.83 4.72
CA GLY A 139 -4.90 -10.94 5.35
C GLY A 139 -3.70 -11.69 5.93
N ALA A 140 -2.63 -10.94 6.25
CA ALA A 140 -1.37 -11.48 6.76
C ALA A 140 -1.53 -12.39 8.00
N LYS A 141 -2.39 -12.01 8.97
CA LYS A 141 -2.65 -12.83 10.18
C LYS A 141 -3.19 -14.22 9.82
N SER A 142 -4.19 -14.26 8.94
CA SER A 142 -4.81 -15.50 8.50
C SER A 142 -3.85 -16.33 7.65
N ALA A 143 -3.01 -15.69 6.84
CA ALA A 143 -1.99 -16.38 6.05
C ALA A 143 -0.94 -17.03 6.95
N VAL A 144 -0.42 -16.30 7.95
CA VAL A 144 0.56 -16.85 8.93
C VAL A 144 -0.03 -18.02 9.71
N ALA A 145 -1.28 -17.91 10.16
CA ALA A 145 -1.96 -19.02 10.85
C ALA A 145 -2.11 -20.23 9.92
N LYS A 146 -2.51 -20.00 8.66
CA LYS A 146 -2.74 -21.07 7.67
C LYS A 146 -1.45 -21.78 7.26
N PHE A 147 -0.40 -21.01 6.94
CA PHE A 147 0.81 -21.57 6.35
C PHE A 147 1.86 -21.99 7.39
N PHE A 148 1.90 -21.33 8.54
CA PHE A 148 2.92 -21.58 9.56
C PHE A 148 2.38 -22.12 10.87
N GLY A 149 1.05 -22.19 11.06
CA GLY A 149 0.45 -22.59 12.34
C GLY A 149 0.85 -21.65 13.48
N GLN A 150 1.06 -20.37 13.19
CA GLN A 150 1.55 -19.36 14.14
C GLN A 150 0.63 -18.14 14.19
N LYS A 151 0.70 -17.38 15.29
CA LYS A 151 -0.10 -16.18 15.52
C LYS A 151 0.73 -14.93 15.26
N LEU A 152 0.45 -14.22 14.15
CA LEU A 152 1.11 -12.96 13.84
C LEU A 152 0.63 -11.84 14.78
N GLN A 153 1.59 -11.24 15.50
CA GLN A 153 1.36 -10.12 16.43
C GLN A 153 1.31 -8.79 15.68
N LYS A 154 0.12 -8.35 15.26
CA LYS A 154 -0.07 -7.01 14.66
C LYS A 154 -0.76 -6.08 15.65
N SER A 155 -0.08 -5.04 16.09
CA SER A 155 -0.59 -4.02 17.00
C SER A 155 -1.28 -2.89 16.23
N LYS A 156 -2.59 -2.77 16.36
CA LYS A 156 -3.35 -1.62 15.83
C LYS A 156 -2.81 -0.28 16.38
N LYS A 157 -2.33 -0.26 17.61
CA LYS A 157 -1.73 0.94 18.23
C LYS A 157 -0.47 1.38 17.49
N ILE A 158 0.36 0.46 17.00
CA ILE A 158 1.58 0.80 16.25
C ILE A 158 1.23 1.24 14.83
N SER A 159 0.33 0.55 14.14
CA SER A 159 -0.06 0.92 12.76
C SER A 159 -0.65 2.32 12.63
N THR A 160 -1.24 2.86 13.70
CA THR A 160 -1.83 4.21 13.73
C THR A 160 -0.92 5.27 14.35
N THR A 161 0.37 4.99 14.50
CA THR A 161 1.34 5.98 15.01
C THR A 161 1.76 7.00 13.94
N ASN A 162 2.50 8.03 14.36
CA ASN A 162 3.02 9.01 13.42
C ASN A 162 4.25 8.47 12.65
N TRP A 163 4.02 7.93 11.48
CA TRP A 163 5.06 7.42 10.58
C TRP A 163 5.91 8.52 9.91
N ALA A 164 5.48 9.79 10.01
CA ALA A 164 6.26 10.94 9.54
C ALA A 164 7.31 11.42 10.55
N SER A 165 7.44 10.77 11.72
CA SER A 165 8.45 11.11 12.72
C SER A 165 9.85 10.92 12.16
N ALA A 166 10.75 11.88 12.42
CA ALA A 166 12.16 11.79 12.04
C ALA A 166 12.88 10.60 12.70
N ARG A 167 12.44 10.20 13.89
CA ARG A 167 12.94 9.04 14.62
C ARG A 167 11.80 8.05 14.85
N LEU A 168 11.95 6.85 14.33
CA LEU A 168 11.06 5.73 14.60
C LEU A 168 11.56 4.99 15.86
N SER A 169 10.63 4.52 16.68
CA SER A 169 10.94 3.62 17.79
C SER A 169 11.27 2.22 17.29
N ASP A 170 11.99 1.41 18.08
CA ASP A 170 12.30 0.02 17.74
C ASP A 170 11.02 -0.80 17.47
N LYS A 171 9.93 -0.50 18.18
CA LYS A 171 8.62 -1.14 17.95
C LYS A 171 8.04 -0.81 16.58
N GLN A 172 8.18 0.43 16.09
CA GLN A 172 7.78 0.82 14.75
C GLN A 172 8.69 0.18 13.70
N ILE A 173 9.99 0.19 13.93
CA ILE A 173 10.99 -0.42 13.04
C ILE A 173 10.71 -1.91 12.85
N LEU A 174 10.54 -2.66 13.95
CA LEU A 174 10.22 -4.08 13.88
C LEU A 174 8.87 -4.35 13.24
N TYR A 175 7.84 -3.57 13.59
CA TYR A 175 6.51 -3.70 13.01
C TYR A 175 6.56 -3.56 11.47
N ALA A 176 7.21 -2.50 10.97
CA ALA A 176 7.31 -2.23 9.54
C ALA A 176 8.18 -3.28 8.81
N ALA A 177 9.27 -3.71 9.43
CA ALA A 177 10.14 -4.74 8.87
C ALA A 177 9.44 -6.11 8.80
N ASP A 178 8.66 -6.46 9.82
CA ASP A 178 7.88 -7.70 9.86
C ASP A 178 6.79 -7.71 8.79
N ASP A 179 6.12 -6.58 8.53
CA ASP A 179 5.05 -6.51 7.54
C ASP A 179 5.56 -6.83 6.13
N ALA A 180 6.72 -6.30 5.76
CA ALA A 180 7.36 -6.65 4.49
C ALA A 180 7.89 -8.10 4.48
N GLN A 181 8.63 -8.52 5.53
CA GLN A 181 9.25 -9.84 5.53
C GLN A 181 8.23 -10.98 5.60
N VAL A 182 7.18 -10.83 6.40
CA VAL A 182 6.14 -11.87 6.50
C VAL A 182 5.45 -12.11 5.16
N ALA A 183 5.26 -11.06 4.37
CA ALA A 183 4.70 -11.20 3.03
C ALA A 183 5.60 -12.04 2.13
N LEU A 184 6.93 -11.79 2.13
CA LEU A 184 7.88 -12.58 1.37
C LEU A 184 7.91 -14.04 1.84
N ARG A 185 7.93 -14.29 3.15
CA ARG A 185 7.94 -15.65 3.70
C ARG A 185 6.69 -16.44 3.33
N VAL A 186 5.52 -15.81 3.41
CA VAL A 186 4.25 -16.41 2.96
C VAL A 186 4.29 -16.70 1.46
N PHE A 187 4.79 -15.77 0.66
CA PHE A 187 4.96 -15.95 -0.78
C PHE A 187 5.87 -17.15 -1.11
N ARG A 188 7.06 -17.20 -0.49
CA ARG A 188 8.00 -18.33 -0.68
C ARG A 188 7.36 -19.67 -0.34
N HIS A 189 6.66 -19.75 0.79
CA HIS A 189 5.97 -20.96 1.20
C HIS A 189 4.85 -21.34 0.22
N TRP A 190 4.05 -20.38 -0.21
CA TRP A 190 2.98 -20.59 -1.16
C TRP A 190 3.50 -21.10 -2.51
N ILE A 191 4.54 -20.50 -3.07
CA ILE A 191 5.16 -20.94 -4.33
C ILE A 191 5.75 -22.36 -4.18
N ALA A 192 6.46 -22.65 -3.09
CA ALA A 192 7.00 -23.98 -2.81
C ALA A 192 5.91 -25.07 -2.67
N ALA A 193 4.70 -24.67 -2.24
CA ALA A 193 3.52 -25.55 -2.17
C ALA A 193 2.75 -25.66 -3.51
N GLY A 194 3.33 -25.19 -4.63
CA GLY A 194 2.70 -25.28 -5.96
C GLY A 194 1.77 -24.10 -6.30
N GLY A 195 1.84 -23.03 -5.54
CA GLY A 195 1.12 -21.77 -5.84
C GLY A 195 1.56 -21.20 -7.18
N GLN A 196 0.61 -20.69 -7.94
CA GLN A 196 0.88 -20.10 -9.25
C GLN A 196 0.68 -18.59 -9.23
N LEU A 197 1.67 -17.86 -9.77
CA LEU A 197 1.53 -16.42 -9.97
C LEU A 197 0.36 -16.13 -10.91
N PRO A 198 -0.49 -15.15 -10.59
CA PRO A 198 -1.48 -14.69 -11.55
C PRO A 198 -0.76 -14.19 -12.81
N PRO A 199 -1.35 -14.42 -14.01
CA PRO A 199 -0.75 -13.92 -15.24
C PRO A 199 -0.54 -12.40 -15.11
N GLN A 200 0.68 -11.95 -15.32
CA GLN A 200 1.00 -10.53 -15.29
C GLN A 200 0.23 -9.84 -16.41
N ARG A 201 -0.69 -8.97 -16.06
CA ARG A 201 -1.36 -8.13 -17.06
C ARG A 201 -0.32 -7.14 -17.58
N PRO A 202 -0.12 -7.06 -18.91
CA PRO A 202 0.73 -6.01 -19.46
C PRO A 202 0.25 -4.65 -18.95
N ALA A 203 1.20 -3.77 -18.65
CA ALA A 203 0.91 -2.43 -18.18
C ALA A 203 -0.11 -1.77 -19.15
N LYS A 204 -1.22 -1.32 -18.60
CA LYS A 204 -2.26 -0.65 -19.40
C LYS A 204 -1.63 0.60 -20.02
N PRO A 205 -1.68 0.78 -21.36
CA PRO A 205 -1.10 1.97 -21.97
C PRO A 205 -1.65 3.24 -21.32
N PRO A 206 -0.86 4.30 -21.22
CA PRO A 206 -1.31 5.55 -20.63
C PRO A 206 -2.59 6.03 -21.33
N ARG A 207 -3.60 6.32 -20.53
CA ARG A 207 -4.85 6.87 -21.05
C ARG A 207 -4.54 8.18 -21.78
N PRO A 208 -4.95 8.36 -23.04
CA PRO A 208 -4.73 9.63 -23.72
C PRO A 208 -5.33 10.78 -22.89
N PRO A 209 -4.70 11.97 -22.90
CA PRO A 209 -5.22 13.12 -22.18
C PRO A 209 -6.69 13.34 -22.56
N ARG A 210 -7.54 13.52 -21.55
CA ARG A 210 -8.94 13.87 -21.76
C ARG A 210 -8.97 15.18 -22.54
N GLN A 211 -9.44 15.14 -23.78
CA GLN A 211 -9.72 16.37 -24.50
C GLN A 211 -10.72 17.22 -23.68
N PRO A 212 -10.48 18.53 -23.55
CA PRO A 212 -11.44 19.41 -22.91
C PRO A 212 -12.79 19.26 -23.63
N ARG A 213 -13.83 18.95 -22.89
CA ARG A 213 -15.20 18.99 -23.44
C ARG A 213 -15.42 20.40 -23.94
N ALA A 214 -15.65 20.57 -25.24
CA ALA A 214 -16.08 21.84 -25.81
C ALA A 214 -17.30 22.32 -25.01
N ARG A 215 -17.21 23.54 -24.50
CA ARG A 215 -18.32 24.21 -23.82
C ARG A 215 -19.42 24.37 -24.85
N ALA A 216 -20.58 23.81 -24.61
CA ALA A 216 -21.75 24.04 -25.44
C ALA A 216 -22.00 25.58 -25.52
N PRO A 217 -22.32 26.13 -26.69
CA PRO A 217 -22.64 27.55 -26.81
C PRO A 217 -23.88 27.82 -25.95
N ALA A 218 -23.81 28.90 -25.17
CA ALA A 218 -24.95 29.43 -24.44
C ALA A 218 -26.05 29.79 -25.45
N SER A 219 -27.20 29.15 -25.33
CA SER A 219 -28.39 29.48 -26.08
C SER A 219 -28.78 30.92 -25.78
N GLY A 220 -28.77 31.72 -26.83
CA GLY A 220 -29.04 33.14 -26.81
C GLY A 220 -30.39 33.50 -26.22
N ASP A 221 -30.38 34.57 -25.53
CA ASP A 221 -31.46 35.41 -25.08
C ASP A 221 -32.35 35.80 -26.27
N SER A 222 -33.58 35.37 -26.28
CA SER A 222 -34.59 35.91 -27.20
C SER A 222 -35.37 36.99 -26.44
N ALA A 223 -35.00 38.22 -26.74
CA ALA A 223 -35.83 39.39 -26.46
C ALA A 223 -37.20 39.21 -27.11
N ASP A 224 -38.25 39.39 -26.35
CA ASP A 224 -39.55 39.76 -26.89
C ASP A 224 -40.01 41.08 -26.30
N THR A 225 -40.26 41.97 -27.28
CA THR A 225 -40.70 43.36 -27.16
C THR A 225 -42.22 43.36 -27.33
N THR A 226 -42.84 44.41 -26.78
CA THR A 226 -44.19 44.95 -27.03
C THR A 226 -45.19 44.65 -25.93
N ALA A 227 -46.00 45.55 -25.49
CA ALA A 227 -46.37 46.93 -25.80
C ALA A 227 -47.39 47.34 -24.71
N ALA A 228 -47.25 48.59 -24.33
CA ALA A 228 -48.28 49.61 -24.18
C ALA A 228 -49.65 49.25 -23.54
N SER A 229 -50.03 49.93 -22.53
CA SER A 229 -51.10 50.94 -22.57
C SER A 229 -51.71 51.23 -21.21
N ALA A 230 -51.56 52.43 -20.76
CA ALA A 230 -52.58 53.38 -20.33
C ALA A 230 -53.41 53.05 -19.08
N ASP A 231 -53.24 53.89 -18.11
CA ASP A 231 -54.11 55.03 -17.74
C ASP A 231 -54.93 54.86 -16.48
N LYS A 232 -54.84 55.90 -15.70
CA LYS A 232 -55.85 56.53 -14.80
C LYS A 232 -55.80 56.27 -13.31
N THR A 233 -55.40 57.34 -12.71
CA THR A 233 -56.10 58.24 -11.75
C THR A 233 -56.04 57.84 -10.28
N GLU A 234 -55.35 58.73 -9.56
CA GLU A 234 -55.61 59.22 -8.19
C GLU A 234 -57.08 59.63 -7.93
N PRO A 235 -57.54 60.03 -6.79
CA PRO A 235 -56.90 60.24 -5.49
C PRO A 235 -57.82 59.82 -4.29
N ALA A 236 -57.28 59.77 -3.12
CA ALA A 236 -57.72 60.41 -1.86
C ALA A 236 -56.87 59.91 -0.69
#